data_7e53237c5b0da88eff55baa86d6c8700
#
_entry.id   7e53237c5b0da88eff55baa86d6c8700
#
_cell.length_a   1.000
_cell.length_b   1.000
_cell.length_c   1.000
_cell.angle_alpha   90.00
_cell.angle_beta   90.00
_cell.angle_gamma   90.00
#
_symmetry.space_group_name_H-M   'P 1'
#
loop_
_entity.id
_entity.type
_entity.pdbx_description
1 polymer ?
#
loop_
_entity_poly.entity_id
_entity_poly.type
_entity_poly.pdbx_seq_one_letter_code
_entity_poly.pdbx_strand_id
1 'polypeptide(L)'
;MATLNILYEDPHILVCVKPHGIATQSKSIRYPDMVSLIKNHLAKASGTSGKSGAPKSIGSRIPGSAEPYLAVIHRLDQPVAGILVFAKTPAAAKDLNKQLQNQGFGKYYRTLVTNAPSEKEGTLEDYMVKDARTNTSRICSAKENGAKIARLHYDTVPDHGRLFSTVSGSSSSVDVSLSSQSQECHETELEIHLDTGRHHQIRVQ
;
A
#
# COMPACT_ATOMS: atom_id res chain seq x y z
N MET A 1 -0.28 -4.10 19.41
CA MET A 1 0.31 -2.87 18.84
C MET A 1 0.95 -3.22 17.52
N ALA A 2 0.77 -2.43 16.47
CA ALA A 2 1.44 -2.68 15.19
C ALA A 2 2.96 -2.49 15.37
N THR A 3 3.73 -3.53 15.12
CA THR A 3 5.19 -3.50 15.20
C THR A 3 5.73 -2.93 13.89
N LEU A 4 6.60 -1.92 13.97
CA LEU A 4 7.28 -1.37 12.79
C LEU A 4 8.34 -2.36 12.30
N ASN A 5 8.18 -2.87 11.09
CA ASN A 5 9.12 -3.78 10.45
C ASN A 5 10.03 -2.97 9.51
N ILE A 6 11.24 -2.64 9.99
CA ILE A 6 12.25 -1.88 9.26
C ILE A 6 13.14 -2.87 8.51
N LEU A 7 13.27 -2.67 7.20
CA LEU A 7 14.15 -3.45 6.32
C LEU A 7 15.52 -2.80 6.16
N TYR A 8 15.55 -1.47 6.17
CA TYR A 8 16.78 -0.69 6.06
C TYR A 8 16.60 0.69 6.69
N GLU A 9 17.63 1.18 7.35
CA GLU A 9 17.67 2.53 7.91
C GLU A 9 19.09 3.07 7.90
N ASP A 10 19.24 4.30 7.41
CA ASP A 10 20.47 5.07 7.49
C ASP A 10 20.17 6.52 7.93
N PRO A 11 21.14 7.47 7.96
CA PRO A 11 20.87 8.86 8.29
C PRO A 11 19.90 9.59 7.33
N HIS A 12 19.70 9.09 6.11
CA HIS A 12 18.99 9.76 5.03
C HIS A 12 17.64 9.16 4.68
N ILE A 13 17.51 7.83 4.76
CA ILE A 13 16.31 7.11 4.37
C ILE A 13 15.91 6.05 5.40
N LEU A 14 14.64 5.64 5.35
CA LEU A 14 14.10 4.51 6.08
C LEU A 14 13.21 3.71 5.13
N VAL A 15 13.46 2.40 5.06
CA VAL A 15 12.67 1.44 4.29
C VAL A 15 11.98 0.48 5.24
N CYS A 16 10.68 0.33 5.13
CA CYS A 16 9.92 -0.55 6.02
C CYS A 16 8.77 -1.26 5.29
N VAL A 17 8.28 -2.32 5.90
CA VAL A 17 7.07 -3.01 5.45
C VAL A 17 5.86 -2.32 6.07
N LYS A 18 4.94 -1.86 5.22
CA LYS A 18 3.61 -1.44 5.63
C LYS A 18 2.72 -2.68 5.73
N PRO A 19 2.16 -3.01 6.89
CA PRO A 19 1.22 -4.11 6.99
C PRO A 19 -0.13 -3.75 6.37
N HIS A 20 -0.93 -4.77 6.08
CA HIS A 20 -2.34 -4.62 5.72
C HIS A 20 -3.11 -3.84 6.80
N GLY A 21 -4.09 -3.05 6.39
CA GLY A 21 -5.01 -2.36 7.30
C GLY A 21 -4.49 -1.04 7.90
N ILE A 22 -3.19 -0.73 7.77
CA ILE A 22 -2.60 0.53 8.25
C ILE A 22 -2.46 1.51 7.10
N ALA A 23 -2.87 2.76 7.31
CA ALA A 23 -2.67 3.82 6.32
C ALA A 23 -1.19 4.24 6.26
N THR A 24 -0.70 4.62 5.07
CA THR A 24 0.62 5.25 4.96
C THR A 24 0.66 6.55 5.74
N GLN A 25 -0.37 7.38 5.58
CA GLN A 25 -0.58 8.63 6.29
C GLN A 25 -2.08 8.88 6.44
N SER A 26 -2.51 9.28 7.63
CA SER A 26 -3.91 9.57 7.96
C SER A 26 -4.08 10.97 8.53
N LYS A 27 -5.26 11.55 8.33
CA LYS A 27 -5.70 12.74 9.06
C LYS A 27 -6.34 12.37 10.41
N SER A 28 -6.62 11.10 10.64
CA SER A 28 -7.27 10.63 11.87
C SER A 28 -6.23 10.51 13.00
N ILE A 29 -6.57 11.06 14.13
CA ILE A 29 -5.78 10.96 15.37
C ILE A 29 -6.04 9.62 16.09
N ARG A 30 -7.15 8.95 15.76
CA ARG A 30 -7.59 7.74 16.49
C ARG A 30 -6.82 6.49 16.14
N TYR A 31 -6.30 6.41 14.92
CA TYR A 31 -5.61 5.21 14.42
C TYR A 31 -4.19 5.55 14.03
N PRO A 32 -3.20 4.75 14.47
CA PRO A 32 -1.82 4.95 14.06
C PRO A 32 -1.69 4.74 12.54
N ASP A 33 -0.83 5.52 11.93
CA ASP A 33 -0.39 5.36 10.55
C ASP A 33 1.14 5.15 10.49
N MET A 34 1.67 4.83 9.31
CA MET A 34 3.10 4.56 9.17
C MET A 34 3.95 5.78 9.53
N VAL A 35 3.50 6.99 9.18
CA VAL A 35 4.22 8.24 9.50
C VAL A 35 4.35 8.42 11.01
N SER A 36 3.27 8.25 11.76
CA SER A 36 3.29 8.37 13.24
C SER A 36 4.13 7.28 13.90
N LEU A 37 4.08 6.04 13.41
CA LEU A 37 4.90 4.94 13.92
C LEU A 37 6.40 5.22 13.71
N ILE A 38 6.79 5.68 12.51
CA ILE A 38 8.18 5.99 12.19
C ILE A 38 8.68 7.21 12.97
N LYS A 39 7.88 8.28 13.08
CA LYS A 39 8.24 9.45 13.89
C LYS A 39 8.48 9.09 15.35
N ASN A 40 7.64 8.21 15.92
CA ASN A 40 7.84 7.69 17.26
C ASN A 40 9.12 6.86 17.42
N HIS A 41 9.48 6.08 16.39
CA HIS A 41 10.73 5.33 16.33
C HIS A 41 11.94 6.27 16.33
N LEU A 42 11.95 7.26 15.44
CA LEU A 42 13.03 8.25 15.32
C LEU A 42 13.21 9.09 16.59
N ALA A 43 12.11 9.49 17.24
CA ALA A 43 12.14 10.24 18.50
C ALA A 43 12.76 9.42 19.65
N LYS A 44 12.50 8.12 19.70
CA LYS A 44 13.13 7.22 20.69
C LYS A 44 14.63 7.07 20.44
N ALA A 45 15.04 6.92 19.17
CA ALA A 45 16.44 6.76 18.78
C ALA A 45 17.27 8.02 19.09
N SER A 46 16.69 9.22 19.00
CA SER A 46 17.36 10.48 19.30
C SER A 46 17.44 10.84 20.81
N GLY A 47 17.04 9.93 21.70
CA GLY A 47 17.15 10.15 23.15
C GLY A 47 16.20 11.21 23.72
N THR A 48 15.32 11.77 22.92
CA THR A 48 14.29 12.74 23.34
C THR A 48 13.08 12.10 24.03
N SER A 49 13.23 10.86 24.48
CA SER A 49 12.19 10.13 25.21
C SER A 49 12.07 10.65 26.63
N GLY A 50 11.34 11.75 26.81
CA GLY A 50 10.91 12.21 28.14
C GLY A 50 10.11 11.11 28.84
N LYS A 51 10.57 10.73 30.03
CA LYS A 51 9.86 9.84 30.96
C LYS A 51 8.42 10.31 31.12
N SER A 52 7.47 9.60 30.59
CA SER A 52 6.15 9.37 31.20
C SER A 52 5.22 8.59 30.27
N GLY A 53 4.68 7.50 30.78
CA GLY A 53 3.72 6.63 30.11
C GLY A 53 2.30 7.21 30.11
N ALA A 54 2.05 8.20 29.28
CA ALA A 54 0.70 8.60 28.91
C ALA A 54 0.68 8.95 27.44
N PRO A 55 -0.37 8.58 26.66
CA PRO A 55 -0.50 9.02 25.28
C PRO A 55 -0.72 10.55 25.29
N LYS A 56 0.33 11.31 24.97
CA LYS A 56 0.20 12.76 24.85
C LYS A 56 -0.68 13.08 23.66
N SER A 57 -1.81 13.70 23.92
CA SER A 57 -2.69 14.33 22.94
C SER A 57 -1.86 15.24 22.04
N ILE A 58 -2.11 15.12 20.72
CA ILE A 58 -1.53 15.95 19.68
C ILE A 58 -1.93 17.41 19.97
N GLY A 59 -0.97 18.25 20.33
CA GLY A 59 -1.20 19.67 20.62
C GLY A 59 -0.20 20.32 21.55
N SER A 60 0.53 19.56 22.36
CA SER A 60 1.51 20.12 23.30
C SER A 60 2.90 20.11 22.69
N ARG A 61 3.28 21.21 22.03
CA ARG A 61 4.68 21.49 21.66
C ARG A 61 5.48 21.66 22.95
N ILE A 62 6.40 20.74 23.21
CA ILE A 62 7.46 20.98 24.20
C ILE A 62 8.43 21.95 23.52
N PRO A 63 8.65 23.17 24.08
CA PRO A 63 9.64 24.08 23.54
C PRO A 63 11.03 23.42 23.59
N GLY A 64 11.67 23.21 22.41
CA GLY A 64 13.01 22.68 22.30
C GLY A 64 13.19 21.32 21.66
N SER A 65 12.16 20.50 21.44
CA SER A 65 12.27 19.25 20.67
C SER A 65 11.72 19.47 19.24
N ALA A 66 12.62 19.67 18.29
CA ALA A 66 12.23 19.68 16.88
C ALA A 66 11.69 18.29 16.49
N GLU A 67 10.47 18.25 15.96
CA GLU A 67 9.89 17.01 15.41
C GLU A 67 10.82 16.48 14.31
N PRO A 68 11.17 15.17 14.31
CA PRO A 68 12.07 14.63 13.30
C PRO A 68 11.47 14.82 11.90
N TYR A 69 12.30 15.28 10.98
CA TYR A 69 11.90 15.40 9.58
C TYR A 69 11.61 14.01 9.01
N LEU A 70 10.47 13.87 8.34
CA LEU A 70 10.07 12.65 7.66
C LEU A 70 9.21 13.00 6.45
N ALA A 71 9.67 12.64 5.26
CA ALA A 71 8.93 12.82 4.02
C ALA A 71 8.44 11.49 3.47
N VAL A 72 7.17 11.45 3.09
CA VAL A 72 6.53 10.33 2.39
C VAL A 72 6.86 10.45 0.91
N ILE A 73 7.57 9.46 0.35
CA ILE A 73 7.98 9.46 -1.06
C ILE A 73 6.86 8.90 -1.95
N HIS A 74 6.27 7.80 -1.54
CA HIS A 74 5.13 7.19 -2.21
C HIS A 74 4.17 6.60 -1.18
N ARG A 75 2.99 6.21 -1.62
CA ARG A 75 1.94 5.69 -0.75
C ARG A 75 1.41 4.36 -1.26
N LEU A 76 1.03 3.52 -0.32
CA LEU A 76 0.19 2.36 -0.54
C LEU A 76 -1.17 2.61 0.10
N ASP A 77 -2.21 2.11 -0.52
CA ASP A 77 -3.57 2.16 0.03
C ASP A 77 -3.65 1.41 1.36
N GLN A 78 -4.59 1.77 2.21
CA GLN A 78 -4.72 1.19 3.55
C GLN A 78 -4.80 -0.35 3.53
N PRO A 79 -5.58 -1.01 2.66
CA PRO A 79 -5.65 -2.47 2.62
C PRO A 79 -4.47 -3.15 1.92
N VAL A 80 -3.54 -2.40 1.33
CA VAL A 80 -2.39 -2.97 0.62
C VAL A 80 -1.21 -3.10 1.56
N ALA A 81 -0.60 -4.27 1.65
CA ALA A 81 0.68 -4.49 2.30
C ALA A 81 1.83 -4.28 1.29
N GLY A 82 3.03 -3.90 1.75
CA GLY A 82 4.18 -3.76 0.88
C GLY A 82 5.26 -2.84 1.43
N ILE A 83 6.29 -2.63 0.63
CA ILE A 83 7.47 -1.84 1.01
C ILE A 83 7.19 -0.36 0.79
N LEU A 84 7.56 0.45 1.79
CA LEU A 84 7.53 1.91 1.72
C LEU A 84 8.93 2.47 1.98
N VAL A 85 9.24 3.54 1.25
CA VAL A 85 10.46 4.34 1.44
C VAL A 85 10.08 5.72 1.95
N PHE A 86 10.79 6.16 2.99
CA PHE A 86 10.67 7.48 3.61
C PHE A 86 12.02 8.18 3.58
N ALA A 87 12.01 9.50 3.37
CA ALA A 87 13.22 10.30 3.50
C ALA A 87 13.28 10.93 4.88
N LYS A 88 14.46 10.86 5.51
CA LYS A 88 14.77 11.46 6.81
C LYS A 88 15.43 12.86 6.68
N THR A 89 15.74 13.26 5.44
CA THR A 89 16.32 14.59 5.12
C THR A 89 15.67 15.21 3.89
N PRO A 90 15.61 16.55 3.78
CA PRO A 90 15.09 17.22 2.59
C PRO A 90 15.87 16.89 1.30
N ALA A 91 17.19 16.68 1.40
CA ALA A 91 18.03 16.33 0.27
C ALA A 91 17.65 14.94 -0.28
N ALA A 92 17.52 13.93 0.60
CA ALA A 92 17.07 12.59 0.21
C ALA A 92 15.63 12.62 -0.35
N ALA A 93 14.73 13.43 0.22
CA ALA A 93 13.38 13.57 -0.29
C ALA A 93 13.37 14.12 -1.73
N LYS A 94 14.20 15.12 -2.02
CA LYS A 94 14.34 15.70 -3.37
C LYS A 94 14.84 14.66 -4.37
N ASP A 95 15.88 13.91 -4.00
CA ASP A 95 16.49 12.91 -4.87
C ASP A 95 15.55 11.73 -5.14
N LEU A 96 14.95 11.16 -4.10
CA LEU A 96 13.98 10.07 -4.23
C LEU A 96 12.74 10.47 -5.05
N ASN A 97 12.23 11.69 -4.89
CA ASN A 97 11.13 12.19 -5.72
C ASN A 97 11.53 12.34 -7.19
N LYS A 98 12.75 12.78 -7.46
CA LYS A 98 13.29 12.84 -8.83
C LYS A 98 13.37 11.45 -9.46
N GLN A 99 13.89 10.45 -8.72
CA GLN A 99 13.94 9.07 -9.18
C GLN A 99 12.53 8.51 -9.44
N LEU A 100 11.56 8.78 -8.55
CA LEU A 100 10.18 8.35 -8.72
C LEU A 100 9.52 8.95 -9.99
N GLN A 101 9.83 10.21 -10.32
CA GLN A 101 9.32 10.87 -11.53
C GLN A 101 9.98 10.34 -12.80
N ASN A 102 11.24 9.97 -12.74
CA ASN A 102 12.03 9.47 -13.87
C ASN A 102 11.94 7.93 -14.02
N GLN A 103 10.92 7.30 -13.44
CA GLN A 103 10.72 5.84 -13.46
C GLN A 103 11.89 5.03 -12.86
N GLY A 104 12.75 5.66 -12.06
CA GLY A 104 13.85 4.99 -11.37
C GLY A 104 13.41 4.02 -10.27
N PHE A 105 12.13 4.07 -9.87
CA PHE A 105 11.49 3.08 -9.03
C PHE A 105 10.57 2.19 -9.87
N GLY A 106 10.89 0.93 -10.02
CA GLY A 106 9.94 -0.06 -10.49
C GLY A 106 8.79 -0.19 -9.47
N LYS A 107 7.55 -0.08 -9.94
CA LYS A 107 6.35 -0.24 -9.12
C LYS A 107 5.73 -1.59 -9.41
N TYR A 108 6.16 -2.59 -8.68
CA TYR A 108 5.71 -3.97 -8.82
C TYR A 108 4.73 -4.32 -7.71
N TYR A 109 3.64 -4.96 -8.10
CA TYR A 109 2.57 -5.39 -7.21
C TYR A 109 2.16 -6.82 -7.53
N ARG A 110 1.59 -7.50 -6.54
CA ARG A 110 0.90 -8.76 -6.75
C ARG A 110 -0.54 -8.63 -6.30
N THR A 111 -1.43 -9.22 -7.08
CA THR A 111 -2.87 -9.24 -6.77
C THR A 111 -3.49 -10.56 -7.18
N LEU A 112 -4.57 -10.92 -6.49
CA LEU A 112 -5.43 -12.01 -6.87
C LEU A 112 -6.63 -11.43 -7.62
N VAL A 113 -6.96 -12.05 -8.74
CA VAL A 113 -8.16 -11.74 -9.51
C VAL A 113 -9.04 -12.98 -9.63
N THR A 114 -10.34 -12.79 -9.63
CA THR A 114 -11.30 -13.83 -9.98
C THR A 114 -11.39 -13.91 -11.49
N ASN A 115 -11.28 -15.10 -12.04
CA ASN A 115 -11.14 -15.40 -13.46
C ASN A 115 -9.78 -14.96 -14.03
N ALA A 116 -9.13 -15.90 -14.68
CA ALA A 116 -7.87 -15.62 -15.38
C ALA A 116 -8.12 -14.67 -16.56
N PRO A 117 -7.22 -13.71 -16.82
CA PRO A 117 -7.20 -12.99 -18.08
C PRO A 117 -7.10 -13.98 -19.25
N SER A 118 -7.62 -13.63 -20.41
CA SER A 118 -7.50 -14.46 -21.64
C SER A 118 -6.06 -14.66 -22.07
N GLU A 119 -5.24 -13.64 -21.84
CA GLU A 119 -3.82 -13.66 -22.18
C GLU A 119 -2.97 -13.78 -20.89
N LYS A 120 -1.84 -14.48 -21.00
CA LYS A 120 -0.92 -14.67 -19.87
C LYS A 120 -0.22 -13.38 -19.45
N GLU A 121 -0.03 -12.48 -20.37
CA GLU A 121 0.59 -11.17 -20.19
C GLU A 121 -0.19 -10.12 -20.97
N GLY A 122 -0.19 -8.88 -20.52
CA GLY A 122 -0.88 -7.83 -21.23
C GLY A 122 -0.60 -6.44 -20.70
N THR A 123 -1.09 -5.46 -21.46
CA THR A 123 -1.03 -4.05 -21.11
C THR A 123 -2.44 -3.49 -21.05
N LEU A 124 -2.79 -2.86 -19.92
CA LEU A 124 -4.02 -2.10 -19.80
C LEU A 124 -3.69 -0.62 -19.90
N GLU A 125 -4.41 0.07 -20.77
CA GLU A 125 -4.28 1.51 -20.96
C GLU A 125 -5.66 2.15 -21.01
N ASP A 126 -5.94 3.02 -20.03
CA ASP A 126 -7.22 3.68 -19.88
C ASP A 126 -7.04 5.15 -19.50
N TYR A 127 -8.11 5.92 -19.62
CA TYR A 127 -8.20 7.23 -19.00
C TYR A 127 -8.96 7.10 -17.69
N MET A 128 -8.40 7.67 -16.63
CA MET A 128 -8.98 7.64 -15.30
C MET A 128 -9.20 9.05 -14.76
N VAL A 129 -10.32 9.24 -14.05
CA VAL A 129 -10.61 10.44 -13.29
C VAL A 129 -10.82 10.08 -11.82
N LYS A 130 -10.34 10.97 -10.94
CA LYS A 130 -10.58 10.87 -9.50
C LYS A 130 -11.67 11.84 -9.08
N ASP A 131 -12.70 11.34 -8.43
CA ASP A 131 -13.67 12.17 -7.69
C ASP A 131 -13.09 12.49 -6.30
N ALA A 132 -12.76 13.77 -6.07
CA ALA A 132 -12.21 14.23 -4.81
C ALA A 132 -13.23 14.20 -3.66
N ARG A 133 -14.54 14.31 -3.96
CA ARG A 133 -15.61 14.34 -2.98
C ARG A 133 -15.86 12.96 -2.36
N THR A 134 -15.91 11.94 -3.21
CA THR A 134 -16.13 10.55 -2.77
C THR A 134 -14.83 9.80 -2.52
N ASN A 135 -13.68 10.37 -2.89
CA ASN A 135 -12.35 9.74 -2.89
C ASN A 135 -12.33 8.41 -3.67
N THR A 136 -13.06 8.34 -4.77
CA THR A 136 -13.11 7.21 -5.69
C THR A 136 -12.43 7.54 -7.01
N SER A 137 -12.07 6.50 -7.78
CA SER A 137 -11.58 6.64 -9.15
C SER A 137 -12.38 5.74 -10.07
N ARG A 138 -12.49 6.15 -11.34
CA ARG A 138 -13.17 5.37 -12.38
C ARG A 138 -12.51 5.56 -13.73
N ILE A 139 -12.73 4.64 -14.65
CA ILE A 139 -12.42 4.79 -16.06
C ILE A 139 -13.35 5.84 -16.67
N CYS A 140 -12.84 6.62 -17.60
CA CYS A 140 -13.56 7.71 -18.24
C CYS A 140 -13.10 7.91 -19.69
N SER A 141 -13.78 8.80 -20.41
CA SER A 141 -13.34 9.22 -21.73
C SER A 141 -12.09 10.12 -21.65
N ALA A 142 -11.22 10.06 -22.65
CA ALA A 142 -10.07 10.95 -22.79
C ALA A 142 -10.46 12.46 -22.80
N LYS A 143 -11.70 12.75 -23.22
CA LYS A 143 -12.22 14.13 -23.30
C LYS A 143 -12.78 14.65 -21.98
N GLU A 144 -12.89 13.81 -20.97
CA GLU A 144 -13.44 14.21 -19.67
C GLU A 144 -12.46 15.12 -18.92
N ASN A 145 -13.00 16.16 -18.29
CA ASN A 145 -12.19 17.10 -17.52
C ASN A 145 -11.48 16.38 -16.35
N GLY A 146 -10.16 16.52 -16.26
CA GLY A 146 -9.35 15.86 -15.25
C GLY A 146 -8.97 14.43 -15.57
N ALA A 147 -9.34 13.90 -16.75
CA ALA A 147 -8.91 12.60 -17.24
C ALA A 147 -7.37 12.53 -17.34
N LYS A 148 -6.80 11.43 -16.87
CA LYS A 148 -5.37 11.17 -16.93
C LYS A 148 -5.14 9.74 -17.40
N ILE A 149 -4.17 9.57 -18.31
CA ILE A 149 -3.80 8.24 -18.79
C ILE A 149 -3.30 7.38 -17.61
N ALA A 150 -3.75 6.13 -17.58
CA ALA A 150 -3.35 5.10 -16.66
C ALA A 150 -2.87 3.89 -17.48
N ARG A 151 -1.64 3.45 -17.24
CA ARG A 151 -1.05 2.32 -17.94
C ARG A 151 -0.38 1.39 -16.95
N LEU A 152 -0.64 0.10 -17.11
CA LEU A 152 0.02 -0.98 -16.38
C LEU A 152 0.28 -2.17 -17.32
N HIS A 153 1.26 -2.96 -16.95
CA HIS A 153 1.52 -4.28 -17.52
C HIS A 153 1.20 -5.33 -16.49
N TYR A 154 0.71 -6.49 -16.91
CA TYR A 154 0.51 -7.63 -16.04
C TYR A 154 1.07 -8.91 -16.68
N ASP A 155 1.52 -9.80 -15.80
CA ASP A 155 1.92 -11.17 -16.09
C ASP A 155 1.18 -12.11 -15.15
N THR A 156 0.65 -13.21 -15.67
CA THR A 156 0.09 -14.26 -14.82
C THR A 156 1.21 -15.02 -14.15
N VAL A 157 1.16 -15.11 -12.83
CA VAL A 157 2.12 -15.90 -12.08
C VAL A 157 1.75 -17.38 -12.23
N PRO A 158 2.67 -18.24 -12.71
CA PRO A 158 2.43 -19.68 -12.80
C PRO A 158 2.04 -20.25 -11.43
N ASP A 159 1.04 -21.12 -11.41
CA ASP A 159 0.62 -21.78 -10.18
C ASP A 159 1.69 -22.80 -9.76
N HIS A 160 2.64 -22.36 -8.93
CA HIS A 160 3.68 -23.21 -8.35
C HIS A 160 3.15 -23.99 -7.14
N GLY A 161 1.93 -24.53 -7.23
CA GLY A 161 1.30 -25.33 -6.19
C GLY A 161 1.09 -24.50 -4.92
N ARG A 162 0.04 -23.71 -4.90
CA ARG A 162 -0.40 -23.06 -3.66
C ARG A 162 -0.68 -24.11 -2.61
N LEU A 163 0.24 -24.28 -1.67
CA LEU A 163 -0.02 -24.96 -0.39
C LEU A 163 -0.91 -24.06 0.50
N PHE A 164 -1.99 -23.54 -0.03
CA PHE A 164 -3.14 -23.12 0.77
C PHE A 164 -4.06 -24.32 0.88
N SER A 165 -3.68 -25.29 1.71
CA SER A 165 -4.66 -26.16 2.30
C SER A 165 -5.67 -25.26 3.00
N THR A 166 -6.89 -25.18 2.44
CA THR A 166 -8.07 -24.83 3.21
C THR A 166 -8.00 -25.63 4.49
N VAL A 167 -7.80 -24.95 5.62
CA VAL A 167 -8.00 -25.55 6.93
C VAL A 167 -9.50 -25.79 7.03
N SER A 168 -9.92 -26.93 6.52
CA SER A 168 -11.20 -27.53 6.84
C SER A 168 -11.12 -27.93 8.31
N GLY A 169 -11.56 -27.03 9.19
CA GLY A 169 -11.79 -27.38 10.59
C GLY A 169 -12.76 -28.57 10.63
N SER A 170 -12.24 -29.67 11.12
CA SER A 170 -13.03 -30.88 11.43
C SER A 170 -14.14 -30.54 12.41
N SER A 171 -15.35 -30.91 12.11
CA SER A 171 -16.12 -31.94 12.84
C SER A 171 -17.60 -31.84 12.57
N SER A 172 -18.14 -33.03 12.50
CA SER A 172 -19.54 -33.47 12.63
C SER A 172 -20.40 -33.45 11.36
N SER A 173 -20.59 -34.70 10.93
CA SER A 173 -21.64 -35.24 10.08
C SER A 173 -23.03 -34.62 10.29
N VAL A 174 -23.55 -33.97 9.26
CA VAL A 174 -24.99 -33.91 8.99
C VAL A 174 -25.14 -34.01 7.47
N ASP A 175 -25.71 -35.15 7.03
CA ASP A 175 -26.20 -35.34 5.67
C ASP A 175 -27.27 -34.30 5.36
N VAL A 176 -26.98 -33.36 4.47
CA VAL A 176 -28.00 -32.60 3.76
C VAL A 176 -27.60 -32.56 2.30
N SER A 177 -28.24 -33.41 1.51
CA SER A 177 -28.22 -33.36 0.06
C SER A 177 -28.89 -32.07 -0.41
N LEU A 178 -28.07 -31.06 -0.71
CA LEU A 178 -28.47 -29.89 -1.49
C LEU A 178 -27.45 -29.74 -2.62
N SER A 179 -27.91 -30.03 -3.83
CA SER A 179 -27.25 -29.75 -5.09
C SER A 179 -27.11 -28.22 -5.27
N SER A 180 -26.09 -27.63 -4.70
CA SER A 180 -25.62 -26.31 -5.06
C SER A 180 -24.32 -26.49 -5.85
N GLN A 181 -24.39 -26.20 -7.13
CA GLN A 181 -23.21 -26.01 -7.97
C GLN A 181 -22.36 -24.89 -7.32
N SER A 182 -21.41 -25.30 -6.50
CA SER A 182 -20.33 -24.40 -6.07
C SER A 182 -19.50 -24.08 -7.31
N GLN A 183 -19.74 -22.91 -7.88
CA GLN A 183 -18.90 -22.34 -8.90
C GLN A 183 -17.53 -22.15 -8.26
N GLU A 184 -16.58 -23.03 -8.56
CA GLU A 184 -15.19 -22.89 -8.12
C GLU A 184 -14.66 -21.59 -8.72
N CYS A 185 -14.57 -20.55 -7.90
CA CYS A 185 -13.92 -19.32 -8.29
C CYS A 185 -12.42 -19.59 -8.36
N HIS A 186 -11.91 -19.82 -9.56
CA HIS A 186 -10.48 -19.89 -9.79
C HIS A 186 -9.88 -18.50 -9.61
N GLU A 187 -9.06 -18.35 -8.56
CA GLU A 187 -8.27 -17.14 -8.35
C GLU A 187 -6.94 -17.26 -9.11
N THR A 188 -6.60 -16.23 -9.85
CA THR A 188 -5.33 -16.12 -10.58
C THR A 188 -4.48 -15.03 -9.94
N GLU A 189 -3.22 -15.33 -9.68
CA GLU A 189 -2.25 -14.34 -9.21
C GLU A 189 -1.64 -13.62 -10.40
N LEU A 190 -1.64 -12.30 -10.33
CA LEU A 190 -0.98 -11.43 -11.31
C LEU A 190 0.17 -10.68 -10.67
N GLU A 191 1.29 -10.62 -11.37
CA GLU A 191 2.34 -9.63 -11.14
C GLU A 191 2.05 -8.42 -12.01
N ILE A 192 2.04 -7.23 -11.41
CA ILE A 192 1.66 -5.98 -12.08
C ILE A 192 2.83 -5.00 -12.01
N HIS A 193 3.19 -4.45 -13.15
CA HIS A 193 4.11 -3.33 -13.25
C HIS A 193 3.36 -2.06 -13.67
N LEU A 194 3.44 -1.02 -12.83
CA LEU A 194 2.79 0.27 -13.07
C LEU A 194 3.72 1.26 -13.78
N ASP A 195 3.38 1.66 -15.02
CA ASP A 195 4.01 2.82 -15.69
C ASP A 195 3.52 4.13 -15.07
N THR A 196 2.26 4.16 -14.67
CA THR A 196 1.63 5.32 -14.03
C THR A 196 1.20 4.99 -12.60
N GLY A 197 0.99 5.99 -11.77
CA GLY A 197 0.54 5.82 -10.38
C GLY A 197 -0.75 6.59 -10.13
N ARG A 198 -1.87 6.15 -10.71
CA ARG A 198 -3.18 6.79 -10.47
C ARG A 198 -3.79 6.27 -9.17
N HIS A 199 -4.64 7.07 -8.58
CA HIS A 199 -5.37 6.69 -7.37
C HIS A 199 -6.23 5.46 -7.65
N HIS A 200 -6.06 4.40 -6.86
CA HIS A 200 -6.74 3.10 -7.00
C HIS A 200 -6.58 2.43 -8.37
N GLN A 201 -5.48 2.67 -9.09
CA GLN A 201 -5.31 2.24 -10.48
C GLN A 201 -5.57 0.73 -10.67
N ILE A 202 -4.85 -0.13 -9.96
CA ILE A 202 -4.99 -1.60 -10.06
C ILE A 202 -6.41 -2.08 -9.73
N ARG A 203 -7.15 -1.36 -8.88
CA ARG A 203 -8.52 -1.74 -8.52
C ARG A 203 -9.54 -1.39 -9.58
N VAL A 204 -9.22 -0.45 -10.46
CA VAL A 204 -10.16 0.13 -11.42
C VAL A 204 -9.93 -0.44 -12.81
N GLN A 205 -8.69 -0.73 -13.17
CA GLN A 205 -8.32 -1.41 -14.43
C GLN A 205 -8.47 -2.92 -14.30
#